data_ab961cb9081d87453cce13f460f74645
#
_entry.id   ab961cb9081d87453cce13f460f74645
#
_cell.length_a   1.000
_cell.length_b   1.000
_cell.length_c   1.000
_cell.angle_alpha   90.00
_cell.angle_beta   90.00
_cell.angle_gamma   90.00
#
_symmetry.space_group_name_H-M   'P 1'
#
loop_
_entity.id
_entity.type
_entity.pdbx_description
1 polymer ?
#
loop_
_entity_poly.entity_id
_entity_poly.type
_entity_poly.pdbx_seq_one_letter_code
_entity_poly.pdbx_strand_id
1 'polypeptide(L)'
;LGLVHKSGRPMEVKQAGSYKIADLAAKLGSGNSVVNKYTDFILSSNSEEGKKNRMAATGSVTRGLSSIKVNMPAAQYSGIYNDKMVINWEPAKNEEGLIREGLTYVTTIMDMEDNVLLTTETTDTQVTVNLGDGKFKNQTAVLVEVQAKGDSKSVSERHVIKRLNTANREKIKNALATDLGINPESESAMDKMVLALFYEQNGLILDAITAYQDAIKTAPDVQDYKTAYQEFLLIKGIKKEEKK
;
A
#
# COMPACT_ATOMS: atom_id res chain seq x y z
N LEU A 1 -3.97 19.34 9.62
CA LEU A 1 -4.70 19.93 8.49
C LEU A 1 -3.85 19.83 7.23
N GLY A 2 -4.31 19.09 6.22
CA GLY A 2 -3.71 19.05 4.91
C GLY A 2 -4.15 20.23 4.06
N LEU A 3 -3.21 20.89 3.41
CA LEU A 3 -3.44 21.99 2.47
C LEU A 3 -2.77 21.64 1.14
N VAL A 4 -3.41 22.01 0.04
CA VAL A 4 -2.82 21.86 -1.29
C VAL A 4 -2.77 23.24 -1.95
N HIS A 5 -1.57 23.63 -2.38
CA HIS A 5 -1.39 24.88 -3.13
C HIS A 5 -1.88 24.71 -4.57
N LYS A 6 -2.29 25.81 -5.23
CA LYS A 6 -2.70 25.80 -6.64
C LYS A 6 -1.67 25.23 -7.62
N SER A 7 -0.39 25.17 -7.20
CA SER A 7 0.68 24.51 -7.96
C SER A 7 0.74 22.99 -7.72
N GLY A 8 -0.21 22.40 -6.97
CA GLY A 8 -0.27 20.98 -6.67
C GLY A 8 0.59 20.52 -5.49
N ARG A 9 1.36 21.41 -4.83
CA ARG A 9 2.18 21.00 -3.68
C ARG A 9 1.36 20.85 -2.40
N PRO A 10 1.44 19.69 -1.74
CA PRO A 10 0.80 19.49 -0.45
C PRO A 10 1.62 20.08 0.69
N MET A 11 0.94 20.48 1.75
CA MET A 11 1.52 20.87 3.04
C MET A 11 0.64 20.36 4.17
N GLU A 12 1.27 19.82 5.20
CA GLU A 12 0.58 19.43 6.41
C GLU A 12 0.85 20.43 7.54
N VAL A 13 -0.22 20.99 8.11
CA VAL A 13 -0.15 21.81 9.33
C VAL A 13 -0.40 20.91 10.53
N LYS A 14 0.67 20.58 11.27
CA LYS A 14 0.64 19.61 12.39
C LYS A 14 0.28 20.25 13.74
N GLN A 15 0.48 21.55 13.90
CA GLN A 15 0.20 22.25 15.15
C GLN A 15 -1.07 23.08 15.03
N ALA A 16 -1.86 23.12 16.10
CA ALA A 16 -2.98 24.04 16.18
C ALA A 16 -2.44 25.48 16.31
N GLY A 17 -3.02 26.42 15.57
CA GLY A 17 -2.57 27.80 15.58
C GLY A 17 -3.28 28.65 14.52
N SER A 18 -2.95 29.95 14.50
CA SER A 18 -3.42 30.87 13.48
C SER A 18 -2.32 31.07 12.45
N TYR A 19 -2.60 30.79 11.17
CA TYR A 19 -1.64 30.84 10.08
C TYR A 19 -2.15 31.78 8.99
N LYS A 20 -1.24 32.61 8.46
CA LYS A 20 -1.56 33.42 7.26
C LYS A 20 -1.38 32.54 6.01
N ILE A 21 -2.44 32.47 5.19
CA ILE A 21 -2.43 31.66 3.96
C ILE A 21 -1.29 32.09 3.01
N ALA A 22 -0.98 33.39 2.95
CA ALA A 22 0.11 33.90 2.13
C ALA A 22 1.48 33.33 2.55
N ASP A 23 1.72 33.22 3.87
CA ASP A 23 2.98 32.69 4.41
C ASP A 23 3.11 31.16 4.15
N LEU A 24 1.98 30.46 4.21
CA LEU A 24 1.92 29.05 3.88
C LEU A 24 2.14 28.83 2.37
N ALA A 25 1.49 29.63 1.51
CA ALA A 25 1.65 29.56 0.07
C ALA A 25 3.08 29.87 -0.39
N ALA A 26 3.77 30.83 0.25
CA ALA A 26 5.15 31.17 -0.06
C ALA A 26 6.15 30.03 0.21
N LYS A 27 5.82 29.11 1.14
CA LYS A 27 6.62 27.91 1.44
C LYS A 27 6.47 26.79 0.41
N LEU A 28 5.47 26.90 -0.45
CA LEU A 28 5.06 25.86 -1.39
C LEU A 28 5.47 26.21 -2.83
N GLY A 29 6.64 26.15 -3.29
CA GLY A 29 7.07 26.46 -4.67
C GLY A 29 6.26 25.77 -5.80
N SER A 30 6.76 25.70 -7.04
CA SER A 30 6.10 25.05 -8.19
C SER A 30 5.99 23.54 -8.02
N GLY A 31 4.82 22.95 -8.28
CA GLY A 31 4.54 21.52 -8.09
C GLY A 31 4.94 20.65 -9.29
N ASN A 32 5.24 19.38 -9.01
CA ASN A 32 5.52 18.34 -9.99
C ASN A 32 4.25 17.56 -10.40
N SER A 33 4.34 16.78 -11.50
CA SER A 33 3.18 16.09 -12.10
C SER A 33 2.47 15.11 -11.17
N VAL A 34 3.21 14.40 -10.28
CA VAL A 34 2.64 13.45 -9.31
C VAL A 34 1.85 14.18 -8.23
N VAL A 35 2.37 15.33 -7.77
CA VAL A 35 1.69 16.18 -6.78
C VAL A 35 0.41 16.77 -7.37
N ASN A 36 0.41 17.14 -8.65
CA ASN A 36 -0.80 17.59 -9.34
C ASN A 36 -1.85 16.48 -9.40
N LYS A 37 -1.45 15.23 -9.68
CA LYS A 37 -2.38 14.09 -9.68
C LYS A 37 -2.94 13.77 -8.30
N TYR A 38 -2.14 13.95 -7.23
CA TYR A 38 -2.65 13.87 -5.86
C TYR A 38 -3.69 14.96 -5.57
N THR A 39 -3.42 16.18 -6.03
CA THR A 39 -4.40 17.29 -5.93
C THR A 39 -5.68 16.96 -6.69
N ASP A 40 -5.56 16.47 -7.93
CA ASP A 40 -6.69 16.04 -8.74
C ASP A 40 -7.47 14.91 -8.08
N PHE A 41 -6.76 13.97 -7.42
CA PHE A 41 -7.37 12.91 -6.62
C PHE A 41 -8.18 13.48 -5.44
N ILE A 42 -7.59 14.37 -4.62
CA ILE A 42 -8.28 14.99 -3.48
C ILE A 42 -9.49 15.80 -3.95
N LEU A 43 -9.35 16.57 -5.04
CA LEU A 43 -10.44 17.36 -5.61
C LEU A 43 -11.54 16.47 -6.21
N SER A 44 -11.17 15.36 -6.85
CA SER A 44 -12.12 14.42 -7.47
C SER A 44 -12.80 13.50 -6.45
N SER A 45 -12.13 13.15 -5.34
CA SER A 45 -12.71 12.32 -4.26
C SER A 45 -13.91 13.02 -3.60
N ASN A 46 -13.93 14.34 -3.64
CA ASN A 46 -15.02 15.15 -3.13
C ASN A 46 -16.17 15.33 -4.14
N SER A 47 -16.04 14.87 -5.40
CA SER A 47 -17.10 14.95 -6.41
C SER A 47 -17.85 13.61 -6.52
N GLU A 48 -19.19 13.67 -6.52
CA GLU A 48 -20.07 12.49 -6.69
C GLU A 48 -19.84 11.75 -8.01
N GLU A 49 -19.47 12.45 -9.10
CA GLU A 49 -19.16 11.88 -10.41
C GLU A 49 -17.83 11.12 -10.42
N GLY A 50 -16.81 11.61 -9.69
CA GLY A 50 -15.51 10.93 -9.55
C GLY A 50 -15.63 9.58 -8.86
N LYS A 51 -16.55 9.46 -7.90
CA LYS A 51 -16.82 8.20 -7.19
C LYS A 51 -17.45 7.14 -8.10
N LYS A 52 -18.42 7.52 -8.93
CA LYS A 52 -19.13 6.58 -9.85
C LYS A 52 -18.24 6.05 -10.97
N ASN A 53 -17.38 6.87 -11.55
CA ASN A 53 -16.55 6.49 -12.70
C ASN A 53 -15.37 5.55 -12.30
N ARG A 54 -14.91 5.58 -11.04
CA ARG A 54 -13.85 4.70 -10.56
C ARG A 54 -14.36 3.29 -10.24
N MET A 55 -15.61 3.17 -9.81
CA MET A 55 -16.22 1.88 -9.47
C MET A 55 -16.58 1.04 -10.72
N ALA A 56 -16.74 1.65 -11.88
CA ALA A 56 -17.12 0.96 -13.13
C ALA A 56 -15.99 0.13 -13.78
N ALA A 57 -14.74 0.24 -13.30
CA ALA A 57 -13.57 -0.37 -13.94
C ALA A 57 -13.19 -1.77 -13.42
N THR A 58 -13.98 -2.37 -12.51
CA THR A 58 -13.60 -3.61 -11.81
C THR A 58 -14.23 -4.85 -12.44
N GLY A 59 -13.49 -5.49 -13.31
CA GLY A 59 -13.85 -6.80 -13.89
C GLY A 59 -12.67 -7.77 -13.85
N SER A 60 -12.46 -8.47 -12.74
CA SER A 60 -11.61 -9.67 -12.72
C SER A 60 -12.11 -10.66 -11.67
N VAL A 61 -12.27 -11.92 -12.10
CA VAL A 61 -12.68 -13.03 -11.23
C VAL A 61 -11.47 -13.90 -10.97
N THR A 62 -10.94 -13.86 -9.75
CA THR A 62 -9.99 -14.86 -9.29
C THR A 62 -10.75 -15.92 -8.47
N ARG A 63 -10.71 -17.18 -8.92
CA ARG A 63 -11.22 -18.32 -8.18
C ARG A 63 -10.05 -18.93 -7.41
N GLY A 64 -9.85 -18.53 -6.16
CA GLY A 64 -8.97 -19.21 -5.21
C GLY A 64 -9.83 -19.88 -4.14
N LEU A 65 -9.54 -21.12 -3.81
CA LEU A 65 -10.17 -21.88 -2.72
C LEU A 65 -9.53 -21.57 -1.35
N SER A 66 -8.59 -20.62 -1.29
CA SER A 66 -7.92 -20.23 -0.05
C SER A 66 -8.86 -19.44 0.86
N SER A 67 -8.89 -19.79 2.14
CA SER A 67 -9.74 -19.11 3.13
C SER A 67 -9.16 -17.79 3.63
N ILE A 68 -7.87 -17.53 3.40
CA ILE A 68 -7.19 -16.27 3.71
C ILE A 68 -6.77 -15.61 2.40
N LYS A 69 -7.21 -14.37 2.20
CA LYS A 69 -6.86 -13.59 1.02
C LYS A 69 -5.85 -12.51 1.38
N VAL A 70 -4.63 -12.68 0.93
CA VAL A 70 -3.59 -11.65 1.05
C VAL A 70 -3.85 -10.55 0.03
N ASN A 71 -3.74 -9.29 0.47
CA ASN A 71 -3.93 -8.11 -0.40
C ASN A 71 -2.69 -7.90 -1.28
N MET A 72 -2.50 -8.78 -2.24
CA MET A 72 -1.44 -8.76 -3.23
C MET A 72 -2.00 -9.01 -4.63
N PRO A 73 -1.33 -8.51 -5.70
CA PRO A 73 -1.74 -8.81 -7.06
C PRO A 73 -1.75 -10.31 -7.32
N ALA A 74 -2.74 -10.78 -8.09
CA ALA A 74 -2.83 -12.18 -8.54
C ALA A 74 -1.80 -12.55 -9.65
N ALA A 75 -0.82 -11.67 -9.93
CA ALA A 75 0.23 -11.92 -10.90
C ALA A 75 1.21 -12.98 -10.41
N GLN A 76 1.93 -13.62 -11.33
CA GLN A 76 2.93 -14.65 -11.00
C GLN A 76 4.01 -14.15 -10.02
N TYR A 77 4.31 -12.86 -10.03
CA TYR A 77 5.17 -12.20 -9.05
C TYR A 77 4.86 -10.71 -8.96
N SER A 78 5.19 -10.12 -7.81
CA SER A 78 5.13 -8.67 -7.60
C SER A 78 6.53 -8.11 -7.41
N GLY A 79 6.85 -7.02 -8.13
CA GLY A 79 8.11 -6.29 -7.97
C GLY A 79 8.06 -5.44 -6.69
N ILE A 80 9.21 -5.32 -6.00
CA ILE A 80 9.36 -4.41 -4.86
C ILE A 80 10.64 -3.59 -5.00
N TYR A 81 10.51 -2.28 -4.75
CA TYR A 81 11.61 -1.30 -4.76
C TYR A 81 12.22 -1.14 -3.36
N ASN A 82 11.38 -0.90 -2.34
CA ASN A 82 11.82 -0.70 -0.97
C ASN A 82 12.18 -2.01 -0.29
N ASP A 83 12.97 -1.92 0.77
CA ASP A 83 13.24 -3.08 1.62
C ASP A 83 12.12 -3.32 2.64
N LYS A 84 11.44 -2.26 3.10
CA LYS A 84 10.28 -2.36 3.99
C LYS A 84 9.03 -2.73 3.18
N MET A 85 8.28 -3.71 3.67
CA MET A 85 7.07 -4.22 3.07
C MET A 85 6.00 -4.47 4.14
N VAL A 86 4.78 -3.99 3.90
CA VAL A 86 3.60 -4.36 4.69
C VAL A 86 2.82 -5.43 3.93
N ILE A 87 2.67 -6.58 4.55
CA ILE A 87 1.81 -7.67 4.08
C ILE A 87 0.52 -7.59 4.89
N ASN A 88 -0.61 -7.46 4.23
CA ASN A 88 -1.91 -7.48 4.89
C ASN A 88 -2.89 -8.42 4.18
N TRP A 89 -3.90 -8.86 4.90
CA TRP A 89 -4.89 -9.84 4.42
C TRP A 89 -6.28 -9.56 4.95
N GLU A 90 -7.28 -10.15 4.30
CA GLU A 90 -8.63 -10.17 4.82
C GLU A 90 -8.73 -11.18 5.97
N PRO A 91 -9.47 -10.87 7.07
CA PRO A 91 -9.68 -11.83 8.16
C PRO A 91 -10.24 -13.14 7.62
N ALA A 92 -9.81 -14.26 8.21
CA ALA A 92 -10.35 -15.57 7.86
C ALA A 92 -11.86 -15.62 8.16
N LYS A 93 -12.61 -16.24 7.24
CA LYS A 93 -14.07 -16.41 7.35
C LYS A 93 -14.40 -17.90 7.56
N ASN A 94 -15.52 -18.18 8.23
CA ASN A 94 -16.06 -19.52 8.32
C ASN A 94 -16.83 -19.89 7.03
N GLU A 95 -17.40 -21.09 6.97
CA GLU A 95 -18.17 -21.60 5.81
C GLU A 95 -19.40 -20.74 5.50
N GLU A 96 -19.94 -20.04 6.49
CA GLU A 96 -21.06 -19.11 6.35
C GLU A 96 -20.64 -17.69 5.91
N GLY A 97 -19.33 -17.47 5.73
CA GLY A 97 -18.76 -16.18 5.32
C GLY A 97 -18.60 -15.17 6.46
N LEU A 98 -18.81 -15.58 7.72
CA LEU A 98 -18.64 -14.73 8.90
C LEU A 98 -17.16 -14.68 9.31
N ILE A 99 -16.71 -13.49 9.75
CA ILE A 99 -15.34 -13.29 10.25
C ILE A 99 -15.14 -14.14 11.50
N ARG A 100 -14.03 -14.87 11.53
CA ARG A 100 -13.56 -15.64 12.70
C ARG A 100 -12.71 -14.72 13.57
N GLU A 101 -13.21 -14.41 14.76
CA GLU A 101 -12.51 -13.56 15.73
C GLU A 101 -11.49 -14.35 16.57
N GLY A 102 -10.52 -13.64 17.16
CA GLY A 102 -9.54 -14.20 18.10
C GLY A 102 -8.50 -15.13 17.49
N LEU A 103 -8.36 -15.13 16.15
CA LEU A 103 -7.34 -15.94 15.49
C LEU A 103 -5.94 -15.35 15.65
N THR A 104 -4.95 -16.22 15.80
CA THR A 104 -3.55 -15.91 15.57
C THR A 104 -3.19 -16.31 14.15
N TYR A 105 -2.55 -15.42 13.40
CA TYR A 105 -2.04 -15.70 12.06
C TYR A 105 -0.54 -15.94 12.11
N VAL A 106 -0.08 -16.82 11.24
CA VAL A 106 1.33 -17.14 11.02
C VAL A 106 1.68 -16.70 9.62
N THR A 107 2.56 -15.72 9.48
CA THR A 107 3.14 -15.33 8.20
C THR A 107 4.47 -16.03 8.04
N THR A 108 4.64 -16.79 6.99
CA THR A 108 5.88 -17.50 6.65
C THR A 108 6.47 -16.88 5.38
N ILE A 109 7.75 -16.55 5.44
CA ILE A 109 8.53 -16.10 4.29
C ILE A 109 9.60 -17.14 4.01
N MET A 110 9.65 -17.60 2.77
CA MET A 110 10.53 -18.67 2.30
C MET A 110 11.37 -18.18 1.13
N ASP A 111 12.48 -18.84 0.88
CA ASP A 111 13.19 -18.69 -0.40
C ASP A 111 12.45 -19.45 -1.52
N MET A 112 13.00 -19.41 -2.73
CA MET A 112 12.41 -20.09 -3.89
C MET A 112 12.57 -21.62 -3.88
N GLU A 113 13.25 -22.16 -2.86
CA GLU A 113 13.48 -23.59 -2.62
C GLU A 113 12.66 -24.09 -1.40
N ASP A 114 11.69 -23.28 -0.94
CA ASP A 114 10.82 -23.54 0.22
C ASP A 114 11.55 -23.58 1.58
N ASN A 115 12.78 -23.08 1.69
CA ASN A 115 13.45 -22.95 2.98
C ASN A 115 12.87 -21.74 3.73
N VAL A 116 12.46 -21.93 4.99
CA VAL A 116 11.88 -20.88 5.82
C VAL A 116 12.96 -19.87 6.24
N LEU A 117 12.78 -18.62 5.86
CA LEU A 117 13.64 -17.49 6.21
C LEU A 117 13.13 -16.72 7.42
N LEU A 118 11.78 -16.58 7.53
CA LEU A 118 11.13 -15.88 8.63
C LEU A 118 9.75 -16.47 8.90
N THR A 119 9.44 -16.63 10.18
CA THR A 119 8.06 -16.87 10.63
C THR A 119 7.69 -15.81 11.66
N THR A 120 6.52 -15.20 11.51
CA THR A 120 6.00 -14.18 12.42
C THR A 120 4.56 -14.52 12.79
N GLU A 121 4.24 -14.46 14.09
CA GLU A 121 2.88 -14.62 14.60
C GLU A 121 2.29 -13.27 14.98
N THR A 122 1.00 -13.07 14.68
CA THR A 122 0.26 -11.86 15.05
C THR A 122 -1.23 -12.15 15.19
N THR A 123 -1.93 -11.36 16.00
CA THR A 123 -3.39 -11.33 16.06
C THR A 123 -3.98 -10.27 15.13
N ASP A 124 -3.15 -9.39 14.59
CA ASP A 124 -3.53 -8.42 13.57
C ASP A 124 -3.66 -9.06 12.19
N THR A 125 -4.29 -8.39 11.25
CA THR A 125 -4.40 -8.81 9.85
C THR A 125 -3.31 -8.22 8.97
N GLN A 126 -2.16 -7.88 9.56
CA GLN A 126 -1.00 -7.37 8.84
C GLN A 126 0.30 -7.66 9.59
N VAL A 127 1.39 -7.68 8.83
CA VAL A 127 2.76 -7.76 9.34
C VAL A 127 3.68 -6.86 8.52
N THR A 128 4.65 -6.24 9.18
CA THR A 128 5.72 -5.50 8.50
C THR A 128 6.96 -6.35 8.43
N VAL A 129 7.54 -6.48 7.24
CA VAL A 129 8.76 -7.24 6.97
C VAL A 129 9.81 -6.29 6.41
N ASN A 130 11.06 -6.44 6.88
CA ASN A 130 12.21 -5.72 6.32
C ASN A 130 13.07 -6.70 5.53
N LEU A 131 13.01 -6.64 4.20
CA LEU A 131 13.82 -7.44 3.31
C LEU A 131 15.32 -7.01 3.33
N GLY A 132 15.66 -5.87 3.94
CA GLY A 132 17.05 -5.44 4.19
C GLY A 132 17.76 -6.26 5.26
N ASP A 133 17.03 -7.03 6.08
CA ASP A 133 17.63 -7.87 7.12
C ASP A 133 18.56 -8.93 6.53
N GLY A 134 19.63 -9.27 7.26
CA GLY A 134 20.71 -10.14 6.78
C GLY A 134 20.28 -11.50 6.24
N LYS A 135 19.18 -12.06 6.78
CA LYS A 135 18.58 -13.32 6.30
C LYS A 135 18.04 -13.27 4.87
N PHE A 136 17.70 -12.07 4.38
CA PHE A 136 17.22 -11.85 3.02
C PHE A 136 18.30 -11.33 2.06
N LYS A 137 19.53 -11.12 2.54
CA LYS A 137 20.59 -10.43 1.78
C LYS A 137 20.87 -11.03 0.40
N ASN A 138 20.81 -12.35 0.30
CA ASN A 138 21.10 -13.08 -0.94
C ASN A 138 19.83 -13.43 -1.73
N GLN A 139 18.66 -13.03 -1.25
CA GLN A 139 17.40 -13.36 -1.89
C GLN A 139 17.03 -12.30 -2.94
N THR A 140 16.93 -12.73 -4.20
CA THR A 140 16.37 -11.89 -5.28
C THR A 140 14.85 -11.98 -5.34
N ALA A 141 14.28 -13.05 -4.81
CA ALA A 141 12.84 -13.26 -4.66
C ALA A 141 12.55 -14.07 -3.39
N VAL A 142 11.36 -13.89 -2.84
CA VAL A 142 10.85 -14.65 -1.70
C VAL A 142 9.41 -15.06 -1.95
N LEU A 143 8.99 -16.15 -1.28
CA LEU A 143 7.60 -16.61 -1.21
C LEU A 143 6.99 -16.15 0.11
N VAL A 144 5.75 -15.70 0.05
CA VAL A 144 4.96 -15.31 1.23
C VAL A 144 3.70 -16.17 1.32
N GLU A 145 3.43 -16.69 2.50
CA GLU A 145 2.23 -17.45 2.84
C GLU A 145 1.70 -16.98 4.20
N VAL A 146 0.39 -16.90 4.34
CA VAL A 146 -0.29 -16.55 5.60
C VAL A 146 -1.26 -17.67 5.96
N GLN A 147 -1.22 -18.14 7.21
CA GLN A 147 -2.06 -19.22 7.71
C GLN A 147 -2.68 -18.83 9.06
N ALA A 148 -3.91 -19.25 9.34
CA ALA A 148 -4.44 -19.23 10.69
C ALA A 148 -3.77 -20.35 11.52
N LYS A 149 -3.21 -20.01 12.68
CA LYS A 149 -2.46 -20.95 13.54
C LYS A 149 -3.34 -22.13 13.93
N GLY A 150 -2.82 -23.32 13.68
CA GLY A 150 -3.52 -24.58 14.02
C GLY A 150 -4.63 -24.99 13.03
N ASP A 151 -4.84 -24.25 11.95
CA ASP A 151 -5.85 -24.55 10.93
C ASP A 151 -5.23 -24.61 9.53
N SER A 152 -4.88 -25.81 9.10
CA SER A 152 -4.26 -26.04 7.78
C SER A 152 -5.19 -25.77 6.59
N LYS A 153 -6.50 -25.63 6.81
CA LYS A 153 -7.46 -25.27 5.76
C LYS A 153 -7.54 -23.75 5.57
N SER A 154 -7.21 -22.99 6.59
CA SER A 154 -7.19 -21.53 6.56
C SER A 154 -5.80 -21.01 6.21
N VAL A 155 -5.42 -21.16 4.96
CA VAL A 155 -4.11 -20.76 4.41
C VAL A 155 -4.31 -19.96 3.13
N SER A 156 -3.44 -18.97 2.89
CA SER A 156 -3.43 -18.18 1.66
C SER A 156 -2.78 -18.95 0.50
N GLU A 157 -2.97 -18.44 -0.71
CA GLU A 157 -2.06 -18.75 -1.80
C GLU A 157 -0.65 -18.23 -1.49
N ARG A 158 0.36 -18.84 -2.12
CA ARG A 158 1.74 -18.37 -2.06
C ARG A 158 1.96 -17.24 -3.05
N HIS A 159 2.53 -16.15 -2.59
CA HIS A 159 2.82 -14.98 -3.40
C HIS A 159 4.33 -14.82 -3.57
N VAL A 160 4.79 -14.70 -4.82
CA VAL A 160 6.19 -14.44 -5.15
C VAL A 160 6.44 -12.93 -5.11
N ILE A 161 7.42 -12.51 -4.31
CA ILE A 161 7.88 -11.13 -4.26
C ILE A 161 9.31 -11.07 -4.77
N LYS A 162 9.54 -10.26 -5.80
CA LYS A 162 10.83 -10.12 -6.46
C LYS A 162 11.40 -8.73 -6.27
N ARG A 163 12.64 -8.64 -5.80
CA ARG A 163 13.34 -7.37 -5.73
C ARG A 163 13.60 -6.81 -7.12
N LEU A 164 13.42 -5.51 -7.30
CA LEU A 164 13.84 -4.87 -8.54
C LEU A 164 15.35 -5.03 -8.74
N ASN A 165 15.74 -5.26 -9.97
CA ASN A 165 17.16 -5.25 -10.34
C ASN A 165 17.76 -3.83 -10.21
N THR A 166 19.09 -3.73 -10.19
CA THR A 166 19.81 -2.47 -9.97
C THR A 166 19.40 -1.38 -10.96
N ALA A 167 19.25 -1.71 -12.24
CA ALA A 167 18.88 -0.73 -13.27
C ALA A 167 17.47 -0.15 -13.03
N ASN A 168 16.50 -0.98 -12.65
CA ASN A 168 15.16 -0.52 -12.34
C ASN A 168 15.11 0.24 -11.01
N ARG A 169 15.90 -0.17 -10.00
CA ARG A 169 16.02 0.58 -8.75
C ARG A 169 16.56 1.99 -8.99
N GLU A 170 17.60 2.14 -9.82
CA GLU A 170 18.15 3.46 -10.17
C GLU A 170 17.14 4.34 -10.95
N LYS A 171 16.35 3.74 -11.85
CA LYS A 171 15.27 4.48 -12.52
C LYS A 171 14.26 5.04 -11.52
N ILE A 172 13.77 4.21 -10.58
CA ILE A 172 12.81 4.65 -9.57
C ILE A 172 13.44 5.70 -8.65
N LYS A 173 14.67 5.49 -8.20
CA LYS A 173 15.41 6.45 -7.37
C LYS A 173 15.53 7.82 -8.05
N ASN A 174 15.91 7.85 -9.32
CA ASN A 174 16.01 9.08 -10.09
C ASN A 174 14.64 9.75 -10.26
N ALA A 175 13.60 8.99 -10.57
CA ALA A 175 12.23 9.51 -10.68
C ALA A 175 11.73 10.08 -9.34
N LEU A 176 12.02 9.43 -8.21
CA LEU A 176 11.71 9.96 -6.87
C LEU A 176 12.41 11.31 -6.63
N ALA A 177 13.67 11.42 -6.99
CA ALA A 177 14.45 12.65 -6.80
C ALA A 177 13.98 13.80 -7.70
N THR A 178 13.58 13.50 -8.96
CA THR A 178 13.21 14.52 -9.94
C THR A 178 11.74 14.92 -9.88
N ASP A 179 10.84 13.96 -9.62
CA ASP A 179 9.40 14.14 -9.83
C ASP A 179 8.65 14.55 -8.56
N LEU A 180 9.10 14.12 -7.39
CA LEU A 180 8.36 14.33 -6.16
C LEU A 180 8.78 15.59 -5.39
N GLY A 181 10.07 15.87 -5.29
CA GLY A 181 10.58 16.95 -4.45
C GLY A 181 10.24 16.77 -2.96
N ILE A 182 9.85 15.58 -2.55
CA ILE A 182 9.60 15.19 -1.15
C ILE A 182 10.70 14.23 -0.69
N ASN A 183 10.92 14.20 0.62
CA ASN A 183 11.82 13.21 1.21
C ASN A 183 11.09 11.87 1.34
N PRO A 184 11.57 10.76 0.73
CA PRO A 184 10.98 9.44 0.92
C PRO A 184 10.96 8.95 2.37
N GLU A 185 11.86 9.47 3.20
CA GLU A 185 11.94 9.20 4.64
C GLU A 185 11.02 10.10 5.47
N SER A 186 10.17 10.92 4.81
CA SER A 186 9.25 11.83 5.51
C SER A 186 8.28 11.06 6.40
N GLU A 187 8.09 11.57 7.62
CA GLU A 187 7.07 11.05 8.54
C GLU A 187 5.68 11.67 8.32
N SER A 188 5.54 12.61 7.38
CA SER A 188 4.25 13.21 7.03
C SER A 188 3.32 12.18 6.38
N ALA A 189 2.09 12.06 6.89
CA ALA A 189 1.08 11.18 6.29
C ALA A 189 0.77 11.57 4.85
N MET A 190 0.78 12.87 4.55
CA MET A 190 0.55 13.39 3.21
C MET A 190 1.68 13.02 2.25
N ASP A 191 2.95 13.13 2.67
CA ASP A 191 4.08 12.72 1.84
C ASP A 191 4.03 11.21 1.55
N LYS A 192 3.60 10.40 2.53
CA LYS A 192 3.37 8.96 2.34
C LYS A 192 2.26 8.69 1.33
N MET A 193 1.20 9.49 1.30
CA MET A 193 0.15 9.40 0.27
C MET A 193 0.69 9.75 -1.12
N VAL A 194 1.53 10.79 -1.23
CA VAL A 194 2.17 11.15 -2.51
C VAL A 194 3.10 10.03 -2.99
N LEU A 195 3.86 9.42 -2.07
CA LEU A 195 4.67 8.24 -2.38
C LEU A 195 3.83 7.06 -2.84
N ALA A 196 2.68 6.79 -2.20
CA ALA A 196 1.77 5.72 -2.60
C ALA A 196 1.29 5.91 -4.05
N LEU A 197 0.87 7.11 -4.42
CA LEU A 197 0.46 7.44 -5.79
C LEU A 197 1.61 7.33 -6.80
N PHE A 198 2.82 7.76 -6.42
CA PHE A 198 4.00 7.59 -7.25
C PHE A 198 4.29 6.10 -7.52
N TYR A 199 4.30 5.27 -6.49
CA TYR A 199 4.51 3.83 -6.63
C TYR A 199 3.41 3.17 -7.46
N GLU A 200 2.15 3.56 -7.25
CA GLU A 200 1.03 3.08 -8.05
C GLU A 200 1.23 3.36 -9.54
N GLN A 201 1.64 4.59 -9.90
CA GLN A 201 1.88 4.99 -11.30
C GLN A 201 3.04 4.27 -11.94
N ASN A 202 4.03 3.87 -11.14
CA ASN A 202 5.19 3.10 -11.59
C ASN A 202 4.98 1.57 -11.52
N GLY A 203 3.75 1.11 -11.21
CA GLY A 203 3.42 -0.32 -11.13
C GLY A 203 4.03 -1.05 -9.92
N LEU A 204 4.53 -0.31 -8.93
CA LEU A 204 5.13 -0.83 -7.71
C LEU A 204 4.05 -1.05 -6.65
N ILE A 205 3.22 -2.06 -6.87
CA ILE A 205 1.98 -2.29 -6.11
C ILE A 205 2.25 -2.54 -4.63
N LEU A 206 3.30 -3.31 -4.29
CA LEU A 206 3.64 -3.60 -2.88
C LEU A 206 4.18 -2.37 -2.15
N ASP A 207 4.99 -1.57 -2.84
CA ASP A 207 5.47 -0.29 -2.29
C ASP A 207 4.31 0.69 -2.10
N ALA A 208 3.35 0.74 -3.03
CA ALA A 208 2.14 1.53 -2.91
C ALA A 208 1.29 1.09 -1.71
N ILE A 209 1.02 -0.22 -1.54
CA ILE A 209 0.32 -0.78 -0.37
C ILE A 209 1.00 -0.33 0.92
N THR A 210 2.33 -0.48 1.00
CA THR A 210 3.11 -0.11 2.19
C THR A 210 2.96 1.39 2.48
N ALA A 211 3.09 2.25 1.47
CA ALA A 211 2.98 3.70 1.63
C ALA A 211 1.56 4.15 2.05
N TYR A 212 0.50 3.55 1.46
CA TYR A 212 -0.88 3.78 1.90
C TYR A 212 -1.09 3.39 3.37
N GLN A 213 -0.62 2.22 3.77
CA GLN A 213 -0.74 1.74 5.16
C GLN A 213 0.04 2.63 6.14
N ASP A 214 1.23 3.06 5.77
CA ASP A 214 2.03 3.99 6.57
C ASP A 214 1.34 5.36 6.71
N ALA A 215 0.69 5.86 5.65
CA ALA A 215 -0.09 7.10 5.70
C ALA A 215 -1.29 6.97 6.67
N ILE A 216 -2.06 5.88 6.54
CA ILE A 216 -3.20 5.59 7.43
C ILE A 216 -2.76 5.44 8.88
N LYS A 217 -1.65 4.73 9.13
CA LYS A 217 -1.08 4.57 10.47
C LYS A 217 -0.64 5.90 11.08
N THR A 218 -0.07 6.80 10.26
CA THR A 218 0.40 8.12 10.71
C THR A 218 -0.75 9.08 11.01
N ALA A 219 -1.88 8.98 10.27
CA ALA A 219 -3.07 9.81 10.45
C ALA A 219 -4.35 8.97 10.39
N PRO A 220 -4.65 8.17 11.43
CA PRO A 220 -5.73 7.19 11.44
C PRO A 220 -7.13 7.82 11.37
N ASP A 221 -7.27 9.08 11.74
CA ASP A 221 -8.54 9.82 11.73
C ASP A 221 -8.89 10.40 10.35
N VAL A 222 -7.94 10.38 9.38
CA VAL A 222 -8.17 10.91 8.03
C VAL A 222 -8.84 9.84 7.17
N GLN A 223 -10.16 9.99 6.99
CA GLN A 223 -10.96 9.02 6.23
C GLN A 223 -10.56 8.94 4.75
N ASP A 224 -10.12 10.06 4.16
CA ASP A 224 -9.72 10.13 2.75
C ASP A 224 -8.56 9.17 2.42
N TYR A 225 -7.62 8.97 3.35
CA TYR A 225 -6.51 8.02 3.16
C TYR A 225 -6.99 6.57 3.11
N LYS A 226 -7.95 6.22 3.97
CA LYS A 226 -8.57 4.89 3.97
C LYS A 226 -9.36 4.65 2.70
N THR A 227 -10.12 5.66 2.26
CA THR A 227 -10.89 5.62 1.02
C THR A 227 -9.99 5.44 -0.19
N ALA A 228 -8.91 6.23 -0.29
CA ALA A 228 -7.92 6.12 -1.36
C ALA A 228 -7.31 4.72 -1.45
N TYR A 229 -6.93 4.15 -0.31
CA TYR A 229 -6.39 2.80 -0.25
C TYR A 229 -7.41 1.74 -0.69
N GLN A 230 -8.67 1.84 -0.25
CA GLN A 230 -9.70 0.89 -0.67
C GLN A 230 -9.98 1.00 -2.19
N GLU A 231 -10.08 2.20 -2.73
CA GLU A 231 -10.23 2.43 -4.18
C GLU A 231 -9.04 1.85 -4.97
N PHE A 232 -7.81 2.06 -4.50
CA PHE A 232 -6.62 1.48 -5.09
C PHE A 232 -6.70 -0.06 -5.14
N LEU A 233 -7.08 -0.72 -4.05
CA LEU A 233 -7.22 -2.18 -4.00
C LEU A 233 -8.28 -2.70 -4.97
N LEU A 234 -9.39 -1.97 -5.11
CA LEU A 234 -10.46 -2.30 -6.06
C LEU A 234 -9.99 -2.13 -7.51
N ILE A 235 -9.39 -0.99 -7.86
CA ILE A 235 -8.90 -0.68 -9.22
C ILE A 235 -7.84 -1.70 -9.67
N LYS A 236 -6.97 -2.13 -8.76
CA LYS A 236 -5.94 -3.15 -9.07
C LYS A 236 -6.48 -4.59 -9.02
N GLY A 237 -7.78 -4.78 -8.78
CA GLY A 237 -8.41 -6.11 -8.70
C GLY A 237 -7.93 -6.96 -7.51
N ILE A 238 -7.29 -6.34 -6.53
CA ILE A 238 -6.78 -7.01 -5.32
C ILE A 238 -7.95 -7.30 -4.38
N LYS A 239 -8.86 -6.34 -4.22
CA LYS A 239 -10.10 -6.50 -3.47
C LYS A 239 -11.30 -6.50 -4.41
N LYS A 240 -12.37 -7.18 -4.02
CA LYS A 240 -13.65 -7.17 -4.74
C LYS A 240 -14.65 -6.30 -4.01
N GLU A 241 -15.58 -5.68 -4.73
CA GLU A 241 -16.77 -5.09 -4.10
C GLU A 241 -17.57 -6.16 -3.39
N GLU A 242 -17.90 -5.95 -2.13
CA GLU A 242 -18.91 -6.72 -1.44
C GLU A 242 -20.27 -6.31 -2.04
N LYS A 243 -20.89 -7.22 -2.80
CA LYS A 243 -22.29 -7.03 -3.22
C LYS A 243 -23.14 -7.03 -1.95
N LYS A 244 -23.77 -5.88 -1.67
CA LYS A 244 -24.81 -5.77 -0.66
C LYS A 244 -26.05 -6.55 -1.10
#